data_02fd127d032e04a014a50bd8ebfa93a7
#
_entry.id   02fd127d032e04a014a50bd8ebfa93a7
#
_cell.length_a   1.000
_cell.length_b   1.000
_cell.length_c   1.000
_cell.angle_alpha   90.00
_cell.angle_beta   90.00
_cell.angle_gamma   90.00
#
_symmetry.space_group_name_H-M   'P 1'
#
loop_
_entity.id
_entity.type
_entity.pdbx_description
1 polymer ?
#
loop_
_entity_poly.entity_id
_entity_poly.type
_entity_poly.pdbx_seq_one_letter_code
_entity_poly.pdbx_strand_id
1 'polypeptide(L)'
;MATSFPNNLDELINPNGSDQLSAPSHSEQHANANDAIEALQVKVGIDGSTDPDSLTYKVSTIETLLNDVNSSSDATIELLGLEGNNDLTVYGIENPTNVDSFQKNAWRTVRYNLQVTKGSDIHTSEILASHDGTDIMVSESNIMSNTNNSLFTYPFEENSGIISLRITPVSGEIAVRFVRTALKA
;
A
#
# COMPACT_ATOMS: atom_id res chain seq x y z
N MET A 1 48.67 15.45 0.14
CA MET A 1 48.17 14.07 0.01
C MET A 1 46.87 14.15 -0.79
N ALA A 2 46.70 13.31 -1.78
CA ALA A 2 45.42 13.23 -2.47
C ALA A 2 44.39 12.57 -1.54
N THR A 3 43.11 12.97 -1.62
CA THR A 3 42.03 12.33 -0.85
C THR A 3 41.87 10.87 -1.26
N SER A 4 41.61 9.98 -0.31
CA SER A 4 41.28 8.56 -0.52
C SER A 4 39.76 8.32 -0.59
N PHE A 5 38.98 9.30 -0.12
CA PHE A 5 37.52 9.26 -0.21
C PHE A 5 37.08 9.34 -1.68
N PRO A 6 36.02 8.60 -2.13
CA PRO A 6 35.08 7.83 -1.30
C PRO A 6 35.45 6.35 -1.07
N ASN A 7 36.56 5.86 -1.59
CA ASN A 7 36.93 4.43 -1.51
C ASN A 7 37.41 4.02 -0.13
N ASN A 8 38.14 4.94 0.56
CA ASN A 8 38.56 4.78 1.93
C ASN A 8 38.33 6.09 2.69
N LEU A 9 38.36 6.03 3.99
CA LEU A 9 38.38 7.24 4.83
C LEU A 9 39.76 7.88 4.76
N ASP A 10 39.82 9.20 4.71
CA ASP A 10 41.05 9.97 4.81
C ASP A 10 41.46 10.08 6.24
N GLU A 11 42.79 9.91 6.52
CA GLU A 11 43.40 10.22 7.79
C GLU A 11 43.92 11.66 7.74
N LEU A 12 43.05 12.61 8.09
CA LEU A 12 43.42 14.02 8.13
C LEU A 12 44.17 14.35 9.43
N ILE A 13 45.39 14.87 9.31
CA ILE A 13 46.21 15.26 10.46
C ILE A 13 45.82 16.67 10.87
N ASN A 14 45.34 16.83 12.09
CA ASN A 14 45.09 18.14 12.67
C ASN A 14 46.41 18.75 13.18
N PRO A 15 46.77 19.97 12.76
CA PRO A 15 47.96 20.64 13.28
C PRO A 15 47.78 21.02 14.74
N ASN A 16 48.85 20.95 15.52
CA ASN A 16 48.92 21.49 16.86
C ASN A 16 49.31 22.98 16.81
N GLY A 17 48.88 23.77 17.81
CA GLY A 17 49.18 25.20 17.85
C GLY A 17 50.66 25.57 17.92
N SER A 18 51.54 24.59 18.17
CA SER A 18 53.00 24.72 18.17
C SER A 18 53.67 24.30 16.88
N ASP A 19 52.93 23.74 15.91
CA ASP A 19 53.48 23.24 14.66
C ASP A 19 53.92 24.39 13.76
N GLN A 20 55.05 24.19 13.07
CA GLN A 20 55.49 25.15 12.05
C GLN A 20 54.56 25.12 10.85
N LEU A 21 54.24 26.28 10.27
CA LEU A 21 53.37 26.41 9.08
C LEU A 21 53.89 25.67 7.83
N SER A 22 55.06 25.09 7.90
CA SER A 22 55.75 24.37 6.83
C SER A 22 55.71 22.84 6.98
N ALA A 23 55.24 22.30 8.13
CA ALA A 23 55.28 20.84 8.35
C ALA A 23 54.13 20.35 9.25
N PRO A 24 53.02 19.86 8.67
CA PRO A 24 52.68 19.83 7.25
C PRO A 24 52.40 21.23 6.69
N SER A 25 52.63 21.43 5.39
CA SER A 25 52.43 22.73 4.78
C SER A 25 50.97 23.17 4.88
N HIS A 26 50.75 24.41 5.31
CA HIS A 26 49.39 24.96 5.48
C HIS A 26 48.59 24.91 4.19
N SER A 27 49.25 25.15 3.04
CA SER A 27 48.61 25.03 1.71
C SER A 27 48.18 23.61 1.38
N GLU A 28 48.96 22.59 1.73
CA GLU A 28 48.60 21.17 1.53
C GLU A 28 47.43 20.74 2.40
N GLN A 29 47.34 21.26 3.64
CA GLN A 29 46.20 20.98 4.52
C GLN A 29 44.91 21.54 3.93
N HIS A 30 44.94 22.79 3.41
CA HIS A 30 43.80 23.38 2.74
C HIS A 30 43.42 22.61 1.44
N ALA A 31 44.42 22.22 0.64
CA ALA A 31 44.17 21.43 -0.55
C ALA A 31 43.48 20.09 -0.21
N ASN A 32 44.02 19.36 0.79
CA ASN A 32 43.44 18.10 1.24
C ASN A 32 41.99 18.26 1.76
N ALA A 33 41.74 19.35 2.52
CA ALA A 33 40.38 19.60 3.03
C ALA A 33 39.42 19.94 1.89
N ASN A 34 39.84 20.71 0.90
CA ASN A 34 39.02 21.02 -0.28
C ASN A 34 38.74 19.78 -1.11
N ASP A 35 39.77 18.95 -1.37
CA ASP A 35 39.63 17.69 -2.11
C ASP A 35 38.63 16.73 -1.42
N ALA A 36 38.71 16.64 -0.07
CA ALA A 36 37.80 15.83 0.72
C ALA A 36 36.36 16.38 0.66
N ILE A 37 36.18 17.70 0.72
CA ILE A 37 34.88 18.35 0.60
C ILE A 37 34.28 18.11 -0.79
N GLU A 38 35.07 18.27 -1.85
CA GLU A 38 34.61 18.03 -3.24
C GLU A 38 34.23 16.57 -3.43
N ALA A 39 35.00 15.62 -2.92
CA ALA A 39 34.68 14.21 -2.98
C ALA A 39 33.38 13.88 -2.20
N LEU A 40 33.17 14.56 -1.07
CA LEU A 40 31.94 14.43 -0.29
C LEU A 40 30.74 14.99 -1.06
N GLN A 41 30.87 16.13 -1.73
CA GLN A 41 29.84 16.73 -2.55
C GLN A 41 29.43 15.81 -3.72
N VAL A 42 30.40 15.20 -4.38
CA VAL A 42 30.13 14.17 -5.41
C VAL A 42 29.37 12.99 -4.82
N LYS A 43 29.76 12.53 -3.64
CA LYS A 43 29.10 11.38 -2.99
C LYS A 43 27.69 11.68 -2.52
N VAL A 44 27.46 12.88 -2.00
CA VAL A 44 26.12 13.33 -1.58
C VAL A 44 25.25 13.61 -2.80
N GLY A 45 25.78 14.28 -3.82
CA GLY A 45 25.07 14.76 -4.98
C GLY A 45 24.34 16.09 -4.72
N ILE A 46 23.99 16.76 -5.80
CA ILE A 46 23.14 17.96 -5.77
C ILE A 46 21.67 17.55 -5.81
N ASP A 47 20.77 18.50 -5.52
CA ASP A 47 19.33 18.30 -5.68
C ASP A 47 19.02 17.92 -7.14
N GLY A 48 18.27 16.83 -7.31
CA GLY A 48 17.95 16.29 -8.64
C GLY A 48 19.12 15.60 -9.35
N SER A 49 20.15 15.16 -8.61
CA SER A 49 21.28 14.40 -9.16
C SER A 49 20.81 13.20 -9.96
N THR A 50 21.37 13.02 -11.15
CA THR A 50 21.16 11.83 -12.02
C THR A 50 22.30 10.82 -11.90
N ASP A 51 23.30 11.07 -11.03
CA ASP A 51 24.41 10.17 -10.78
C ASP A 51 23.95 9.02 -9.87
N PRO A 52 23.94 7.75 -10.37
CA PRO A 52 23.45 6.60 -9.60
C PRO A 52 24.30 6.28 -8.37
N ASP A 53 25.52 6.79 -8.28
CA ASP A 53 26.42 6.58 -7.15
C ASP A 53 26.21 7.61 -6.04
N SER A 54 25.55 8.73 -6.33
CA SER A 54 25.23 9.76 -5.34
C SER A 54 24.13 9.33 -4.37
N LEU A 55 24.21 9.83 -3.14
CA LEU A 55 23.21 9.58 -2.11
C LEU A 55 21.85 10.18 -2.49
N THR A 56 21.84 11.39 -3.03
CA THR A 56 20.61 12.08 -3.47
C THR A 56 19.84 11.26 -4.50
N TYR A 57 20.52 10.70 -5.51
CA TYR A 57 19.90 9.82 -6.50
C TYR A 57 19.32 8.56 -5.84
N LYS A 58 20.10 7.90 -4.95
CA LYS A 58 19.66 6.67 -4.26
C LYS A 58 18.44 6.91 -3.39
N VAL A 59 18.41 8.02 -2.65
CA VAL A 59 17.25 8.41 -1.82
C VAL A 59 16.03 8.65 -2.69
N SER A 60 16.16 9.44 -3.77
CA SER A 60 15.05 9.69 -4.71
C SER A 60 14.51 8.40 -5.34
N THR A 61 15.40 7.46 -5.68
CA THR A 61 15.01 6.15 -6.22
C THR A 61 14.26 5.33 -5.17
N ILE A 62 14.72 5.32 -3.91
CA ILE A 62 14.04 4.64 -2.80
C ILE A 62 12.67 5.25 -2.54
N GLU A 63 12.55 6.59 -2.55
CA GLU A 63 11.26 7.28 -2.41
C GLU A 63 10.28 6.90 -3.52
N THR A 64 10.76 6.81 -4.77
CA THR A 64 9.95 6.37 -5.90
C THR A 64 9.48 4.93 -5.72
N LEU A 65 10.40 4.01 -5.38
CA LEU A 65 10.07 2.61 -5.13
C LEU A 65 9.12 2.44 -3.94
N LEU A 66 9.29 3.24 -2.89
CA LEU A 66 8.40 3.21 -1.73
C LEU A 66 6.99 3.68 -2.09
N ASN A 67 6.88 4.72 -2.92
CA ASN A 67 5.60 5.18 -3.43
C ASN A 67 4.94 4.14 -4.34
N ASP A 68 5.74 3.45 -5.18
CA ASP A 68 5.24 2.34 -6.01
C ASP A 68 4.80 1.15 -5.16
N VAL A 69 5.54 0.81 -4.10
CA VAL A 69 5.16 -0.24 -3.14
C VAL A 69 3.91 0.16 -2.38
N ASN A 70 3.81 1.41 -1.92
CA ASN A 70 2.62 1.89 -1.22
C ASN A 70 1.40 1.86 -2.14
N SER A 71 1.51 2.34 -3.37
CA SER A 71 0.41 2.27 -4.34
C SER A 71 0.06 0.82 -4.73
N SER A 72 1.05 -0.06 -4.80
CA SER A 72 0.85 -1.50 -5.03
C SER A 72 0.30 -2.19 -3.78
N SER A 73 0.71 -1.78 -2.59
CA SER A 73 0.16 -2.23 -1.31
C SER A 73 -1.29 -1.78 -1.15
N ASP A 74 -1.60 -0.54 -1.50
CA ASP A 74 -2.97 -0.03 -1.47
C ASP A 74 -3.85 -0.82 -2.46
N ALA A 75 -3.35 -1.10 -3.66
CA ALA A 75 -4.03 -1.98 -4.61
C ALA A 75 -4.15 -3.43 -4.11
N THR A 76 -3.13 -3.94 -3.40
CA THR A 76 -3.15 -5.28 -2.81
C THR A 76 -4.05 -5.33 -1.58
N ILE A 77 -4.07 -4.28 -0.78
CA ILE A 77 -4.96 -4.11 0.37
C ILE A 77 -6.41 -4.00 -0.12
N GLU A 78 -6.67 -3.24 -1.17
CA GLU A 78 -7.98 -3.16 -1.81
C GLU A 78 -8.38 -4.51 -2.44
N LEU A 79 -7.46 -5.22 -3.10
CA LEU A 79 -7.65 -6.56 -3.63
C LEU A 79 -7.99 -7.59 -2.54
N LEU A 80 -7.44 -7.44 -1.34
CA LEU A 80 -7.68 -8.32 -0.20
C LEU A 80 -8.83 -7.84 0.68
N GLY A 81 -9.40 -6.66 0.41
CA GLY A 81 -10.37 -6.03 1.30
C GLY A 81 -9.78 -5.70 2.68
N LEU A 82 -8.46 -5.61 2.74
CA LEU A 82 -7.70 -5.28 3.95
C LEU A 82 -7.26 -3.81 3.85
N GLU A 83 -8.17 -2.88 3.97
CA GLU A 83 -7.80 -1.51 4.35
C GLU A 83 -7.31 -1.54 5.80
N GLY A 84 -6.00 -1.59 5.97
CA GLY A 84 -5.29 -1.36 7.20
C GLY A 84 -6.05 -1.67 8.50
N ASN A 85 -6.13 -2.90 8.93
CA ASN A 85 -6.72 -3.32 10.20
C ASN A 85 -8.26 -3.40 10.27
N ASN A 86 -9.01 -3.17 9.22
CA ASN A 86 -10.45 -3.13 9.32
C ASN A 86 -11.11 -4.28 8.57
N ASP A 87 -11.69 -5.21 9.29
CA ASP A 87 -12.89 -5.90 8.86
C ASP A 87 -13.86 -4.85 8.32
N LEU A 88 -14.25 -4.92 7.06
CA LEU A 88 -15.36 -4.12 6.57
C LEU A 88 -16.60 -4.63 7.29
N THR A 89 -17.03 -3.91 8.30
CA THR A 89 -18.17 -4.29 9.13
C THR A 89 -19.26 -3.24 9.00
N VAL A 90 -20.45 -3.66 8.61
CA VAL A 90 -21.65 -2.83 8.61
C VAL A 90 -22.59 -3.36 9.67
N TYR A 91 -22.90 -2.54 10.64
CA TYR A 91 -23.81 -2.86 11.74
C TYR A 91 -25.19 -2.27 11.53
N GLY A 92 -26.17 -2.82 12.22
CA GLY A 92 -27.50 -2.24 12.30
C GLY A 92 -28.25 -2.25 10.98
N ILE A 93 -28.05 -3.25 10.15
CA ILE A 93 -28.77 -3.36 8.88
C ILE A 93 -30.18 -3.90 9.16
N GLU A 94 -31.18 -3.04 9.09
CA GLU A 94 -32.60 -3.38 9.21
C GLU A 94 -33.34 -3.32 7.88
N ASN A 95 -32.81 -2.57 6.93
CA ASN A 95 -33.39 -2.32 5.61
C ASN A 95 -32.40 -2.68 4.51
N PRO A 96 -32.83 -2.86 3.26
CA PRO A 96 -31.95 -3.09 2.13
C PRO A 96 -30.83 -2.03 2.05
N THR A 97 -29.57 -2.45 2.23
CA THR A 97 -28.41 -1.56 2.35
C THR A 97 -27.30 -2.00 1.39
N ASN A 98 -26.73 -1.05 0.67
CA ASN A 98 -25.51 -1.29 -0.09
C ASN A 98 -24.33 -1.36 0.89
N VAL A 99 -23.77 -2.55 1.06
CA VAL A 99 -22.65 -2.76 2.00
C VAL A 99 -21.30 -2.56 1.35
N ASP A 100 -21.23 -2.71 0.03
CA ASP A 100 -20.05 -2.45 -0.78
C ASP A 100 -20.42 -2.02 -2.19
N SER A 101 -19.49 -1.32 -2.87
CA SER A 101 -19.66 -0.93 -4.27
C SER A 101 -18.31 -0.78 -4.97
N PHE A 102 -18.28 -1.00 -6.29
CA PHE A 102 -17.08 -0.85 -7.09
C PHE A 102 -17.40 -0.38 -8.51
N GLN A 103 -16.41 0.26 -9.14
CA GLN A 103 -16.50 0.71 -10.54
C GLN A 103 -16.42 -0.49 -11.50
N LYS A 104 -17.40 -0.62 -12.37
CA LYS A 104 -17.48 -1.68 -13.38
C LYS A 104 -16.30 -1.69 -14.35
N ASN A 105 -15.76 -0.52 -14.67
CA ASN A 105 -14.61 -0.39 -15.56
C ASN A 105 -13.26 -0.67 -14.87
N ALA A 106 -13.23 -0.69 -13.54
CA ALA A 106 -12.01 -0.98 -12.79
C ALA A 106 -11.88 -2.47 -12.45
N TRP A 107 -12.98 -3.12 -12.12
CA TRP A 107 -12.98 -4.49 -11.59
C TRP A 107 -13.91 -5.40 -12.38
N ARG A 108 -13.38 -6.53 -12.90
CA ARG A 108 -14.14 -7.53 -13.68
C ARG A 108 -14.76 -8.59 -12.79
N THR A 109 -14.07 -9.01 -11.77
CA THR A 109 -14.48 -10.10 -10.87
C THR A 109 -14.17 -9.71 -9.44
N VAL A 110 -15.10 -9.93 -8.55
CA VAL A 110 -14.93 -9.71 -7.09
C VAL A 110 -15.32 -10.98 -6.34
N ARG A 111 -14.60 -11.26 -5.27
CA ARG A 111 -14.90 -12.34 -4.33
C ARG A 111 -15.06 -11.73 -2.95
N TYR A 112 -16.11 -12.12 -2.27
CA TYR A 112 -16.39 -11.78 -0.88
C TYR A 112 -16.29 -13.03 -0.01
N ASN A 113 -15.51 -12.96 1.05
CA ASN A 113 -15.67 -13.83 2.20
C ASN A 113 -16.60 -13.10 3.16
N LEU A 114 -17.81 -13.61 3.33
CA LEU A 114 -18.89 -12.93 4.03
C LEU A 114 -19.25 -13.64 5.33
N GLN A 115 -19.49 -12.86 6.37
CA GLN A 115 -20.11 -13.32 7.61
C GLN A 115 -21.29 -12.41 7.94
N VAL A 116 -22.45 -13.01 8.18
CA VAL A 116 -23.65 -12.31 8.65
C VAL A 116 -24.03 -12.86 10.00
N THR A 117 -24.34 -11.96 10.93
CA THR A 117 -24.77 -12.34 12.28
C THR A 117 -26.07 -11.66 12.67
N LYS A 118 -26.92 -12.41 13.42
CA LYS A 118 -28.15 -11.91 14.01
C LYS A 118 -28.30 -12.52 15.40
N GLY A 119 -27.97 -11.76 16.43
CA GLY A 119 -27.87 -12.31 17.78
C GLY A 119 -26.87 -13.45 17.86
N SER A 120 -27.33 -14.68 18.15
CA SER A 120 -26.52 -15.90 18.16
C SER A 120 -26.45 -16.63 16.80
N ASP A 121 -27.26 -16.21 15.83
CA ASP A 121 -27.30 -16.84 14.52
C ASP A 121 -26.14 -16.33 13.66
N ILE A 122 -25.46 -17.25 12.98
CA ILE A 122 -24.30 -16.97 12.15
C ILE A 122 -24.48 -17.65 10.80
N HIS A 123 -24.17 -16.91 9.74
CA HIS A 123 -24.04 -17.40 8.37
C HIS A 123 -22.71 -16.93 7.80
N THR A 124 -21.92 -17.83 7.22
CA THR A 124 -20.71 -17.51 6.49
C THR A 124 -20.77 -18.13 5.10
N SER A 125 -20.29 -17.40 4.09
CA SER A 125 -20.20 -17.88 2.71
C SER A 125 -19.14 -17.17 1.90
N GLU A 126 -18.78 -17.76 0.77
CA GLU A 126 -18.03 -17.10 -0.31
C GLU A 126 -18.96 -16.73 -1.44
N ILE A 127 -18.97 -15.46 -1.82
CA ILE A 127 -19.72 -14.97 -2.97
C ILE A 127 -18.71 -14.53 -4.04
N LEU A 128 -18.84 -15.11 -5.23
CA LEU A 128 -18.09 -14.70 -6.41
C LEU A 128 -19.05 -13.99 -7.36
N ALA A 129 -18.75 -12.73 -7.70
CA ALA A 129 -19.47 -11.97 -8.69
C ALA A 129 -18.52 -11.56 -9.83
N SER A 130 -18.96 -11.75 -11.06
CA SER A 130 -18.25 -11.34 -12.27
C SER A 130 -19.24 -10.71 -13.25
N HIS A 131 -18.74 -9.81 -14.10
CA HIS A 131 -19.58 -9.22 -15.15
C HIS A 131 -18.88 -9.24 -16.50
N ASP A 132 -19.66 -9.31 -17.59
CA ASP A 132 -19.15 -9.22 -18.96
C ASP A 132 -19.22 -7.80 -19.56
N GLY A 133 -19.72 -6.85 -18.78
CA GLY A 133 -20.00 -5.47 -19.19
C GLY A 133 -21.49 -5.16 -19.27
N THR A 134 -22.34 -6.18 -19.38
CA THR A 134 -23.80 -6.08 -19.45
C THR A 134 -24.45 -6.81 -18.28
N ASP A 135 -24.14 -8.10 -18.15
CA ASP A 135 -24.74 -8.98 -17.15
C ASP A 135 -23.79 -9.24 -15.98
N ILE A 136 -24.36 -9.40 -14.78
CA ILE A 136 -23.65 -9.77 -13.56
C ILE A 136 -23.97 -11.25 -13.26
N MET A 137 -22.94 -12.06 -13.23
CA MET A 137 -22.97 -13.47 -12.87
C MET A 137 -22.55 -13.65 -11.44
N VAL A 138 -23.32 -14.33 -10.62
CA VAL A 138 -23.05 -14.52 -9.19
C VAL A 138 -23.10 -15.99 -8.83
N SER A 139 -22.17 -16.43 -8.02
CA SER A 139 -22.11 -17.76 -7.43
C SER A 139 -21.82 -17.65 -5.94
N GLU A 140 -22.52 -18.42 -5.13
CA GLU A 140 -22.26 -18.58 -3.70
C GLU A 140 -21.80 -19.99 -3.39
N SER A 141 -20.78 -20.13 -2.54
CA SER A 141 -20.18 -21.38 -2.15
C SER A 141 -19.71 -21.35 -0.69
N ASN A 142 -19.23 -22.49 -0.18
CA ASN A 142 -18.67 -22.61 1.18
C ASN A 142 -19.62 -22.11 2.27
N ILE A 143 -20.92 -22.38 2.10
CA ILE A 143 -21.97 -21.91 3.01
C ILE A 143 -21.90 -22.71 4.32
N MET A 144 -21.77 -22.00 5.42
CA MET A 144 -21.91 -22.54 6.79
C MET A 144 -22.89 -21.68 7.57
N SER A 145 -23.88 -22.32 8.20
CA SER A 145 -24.86 -21.63 9.02
C SER A 145 -25.24 -22.49 10.21
N ASN A 146 -25.46 -21.87 11.35
CA ASN A 146 -25.99 -22.52 12.54
C ASN A 146 -27.54 -22.47 12.60
N THR A 147 -28.18 -21.93 11.56
CA THR A 147 -29.63 -21.87 11.42
C THR A 147 -30.07 -22.45 10.06
N ASN A 148 -31.28 -23.02 10.02
CA ASN A 148 -31.88 -23.52 8.78
C ASN A 148 -32.55 -22.41 7.95
N ASN A 149 -32.68 -21.21 8.50
CA ASN A 149 -33.34 -20.09 7.85
C ASN A 149 -32.29 -19.15 7.27
N SER A 150 -32.57 -18.60 6.10
CA SER A 150 -31.75 -17.52 5.54
C SER A 150 -31.87 -16.28 6.41
N LEU A 151 -30.74 -15.64 6.73
CA LEU A 151 -30.69 -14.38 7.48
C LEU A 151 -30.86 -13.17 6.56
N PHE A 152 -30.52 -13.31 5.28
CA PHE A 152 -30.46 -12.21 4.34
C PHE A 152 -30.61 -12.68 2.90
N THR A 153 -30.77 -11.71 1.98
CA THR A 153 -30.58 -11.86 0.52
C THR A 153 -29.54 -10.85 0.07
N TYR A 154 -28.87 -11.13 -1.07
CA TYR A 154 -27.72 -10.33 -1.52
C TYR A 154 -27.73 -10.09 -3.04
N PRO A 155 -28.66 -9.32 -3.60
CA PRO A 155 -28.56 -8.93 -5.00
C PRO A 155 -27.33 -8.05 -5.27
N PHE A 156 -26.76 -8.21 -6.48
CA PHE A 156 -25.86 -7.24 -7.06
C PHE A 156 -26.67 -6.34 -8.01
N GLU A 157 -26.51 -5.04 -7.84
CA GLU A 157 -27.22 -4.04 -8.65
C GLU A 157 -26.22 -3.16 -9.37
N GLU A 158 -26.43 -2.95 -10.69
CA GLU A 158 -25.62 -1.99 -11.46
C GLU A 158 -26.40 -0.71 -11.66
N ASN A 159 -25.76 0.42 -11.37
CA ASN A 159 -26.29 1.74 -11.64
C ASN A 159 -25.18 2.70 -12.07
N SER A 160 -25.31 3.23 -13.29
CA SER A 160 -24.39 4.24 -13.83
C SER A 160 -22.91 3.84 -13.79
N GLY A 161 -22.60 2.57 -14.05
CA GLY A 161 -21.22 2.06 -14.07
C GLY A 161 -20.70 1.64 -12.70
N ILE A 162 -21.51 1.69 -11.65
CA ILE A 162 -21.20 1.21 -10.31
C ILE A 162 -21.97 -0.08 -10.05
N ILE A 163 -21.27 -1.12 -9.65
CA ILE A 163 -21.86 -2.38 -9.17
C ILE A 163 -21.84 -2.36 -7.65
N SER A 164 -22.99 -2.61 -7.04
CA SER A 164 -23.17 -2.60 -5.58
C SER A 164 -23.61 -3.97 -5.08
N LEU A 165 -22.98 -4.44 -4.00
CA LEU A 165 -23.49 -5.56 -3.20
C LEU A 165 -24.50 -5.01 -2.21
N ARG A 166 -25.77 -5.41 -2.40
CA ARG A 166 -26.86 -4.99 -1.52
C ARG A 166 -27.28 -6.13 -0.62
N ILE A 167 -27.29 -5.90 0.67
CA ILE A 167 -27.77 -6.87 1.65
C ILE A 167 -29.15 -6.45 2.13
N THR A 168 -30.08 -7.41 2.11
CA THR A 168 -31.43 -7.22 2.61
C THR A 168 -31.70 -8.25 3.71
N PRO A 169 -31.90 -7.83 4.97
CA PRO A 169 -32.30 -8.73 6.05
C PRO A 169 -33.64 -9.41 5.76
N VAL A 170 -33.75 -10.70 6.08
CA VAL A 170 -35.05 -11.41 6.03
C VAL A 170 -35.95 -10.95 7.17
N SER A 171 -35.37 -10.68 8.36
CA SER A 171 -36.11 -10.18 9.50
C SER A 171 -35.16 -9.56 10.53
N GLY A 172 -35.55 -8.40 11.08
CA GLY A 172 -34.80 -7.71 12.14
C GLY A 172 -33.40 -7.29 11.76
N GLU A 173 -32.69 -6.72 12.69
CA GLU A 173 -31.35 -6.18 12.53
C GLU A 173 -30.29 -7.28 12.37
N ILE A 174 -29.38 -7.11 11.43
CA ILE A 174 -28.21 -7.97 11.19
C ILE A 174 -26.92 -7.13 11.20
N ALA A 175 -25.79 -7.79 11.42
CA ALA A 175 -24.46 -7.23 11.16
C ALA A 175 -23.78 -8.05 10.06
N VAL A 176 -23.08 -7.36 9.16
CA VAL A 176 -22.36 -7.95 8.04
C VAL A 176 -20.88 -7.63 8.16
N ARG A 177 -20.04 -8.65 8.09
CA ARG A 177 -18.58 -8.52 7.97
C ARG A 177 -18.13 -9.19 6.68
N PHE A 178 -17.20 -8.60 5.98
CA PHE A 178 -16.67 -9.22 4.78
C PHE A 178 -15.24 -8.77 4.46
N VAL A 179 -14.56 -9.60 3.70
CA VAL A 179 -13.32 -9.28 3.01
C VAL A 179 -13.56 -9.41 1.52
N ARG A 180 -13.16 -8.40 0.75
CA ARG A 180 -13.24 -8.40 -0.71
C ARG A 180 -11.88 -8.62 -1.35
N THR A 181 -11.81 -9.49 -2.35
CA THR A 181 -10.71 -9.54 -3.32
C THR A 181 -11.25 -9.26 -4.71
N ALA A 182 -10.47 -8.61 -5.57
CA ALA A 182 -10.94 -8.21 -6.88
C ALA A 182 -9.88 -8.41 -7.97
N LEU A 183 -10.35 -8.71 -9.20
CA LEU A 183 -9.53 -8.80 -10.40
C LEU A 183 -9.93 -7.69 -11.37
N LYS A 184 -8.92 -7.01 -11.91
CA LYS A 184 -9.11 -5.88 -12.84
C LYS A 184 -9.90 -6.26 -14.10
N ALA A 185 -10.62 -5.26 -14.63
CA ALA A 185 -11.35 -5.35 -15.89
C ALA A 185 -10.42 -5.34 -17.10
#